data_585d0c2744c07fda3ef12e7e63e8a5f7
#
_entry.id   585d0c2744c07fda3ef12e7e63e8a5f7
#
_cell.length_a   1.000
_cell.length_b   1.000
_cell.length_c   1.000
_cell.angle_alpha   90.00
_cell.angle_beta   90.00
_cell.angle_gamma   90.00
#
_symmetry.space_group_name_H-M   'P 1'
#
loop_
_entity.id
_entity.type
_entity.pdbx_description
1 polymer ?
#
loop_
_entity_poly.entity_id
_entity_poly.type
_entity_poly.pdbx_seq_one_letter_code
_entity_poly.pdbx_strand_id
1 'polypeptide(L)'
;EIRLMLNTPEKRKEFREKVMDSPAFRFTGPEKAAENAMVGGNDTRGISLRPEYTVYPTDAEKASFILYNNSGDKVYYGRDYTITYEDTDGVWRGLPTDRIVVLIAYGAENGEHKTIDASLYPQVHANLPGRYRFFLDVTLGDLRIGNNVRLMTEFVLSDDKQELAHATKTPIPEYILQGISEQEYLIQKERELEQELETKVFVVVEQMPEFPDGGQPGMLAFLENAVSEEVRATGKEDRITLSFVVERDGSLSNIEILRSKGDKQLEDEAIRIIRKMPKWNPGKQHGKIVRTKYTI
;
A
#
# COMPACT_ATOMS: atom_id res chain seq x y z
N GLU A 1 -35.13 -18.12 -27.32
CA GLU A 1 -34.35 -16.90 -27.05
C GLU A 1 -32.91 -17.30 -26.85
N ILE A 2 -31.97 -16.61 -27.53
CA ILE A 2 -30.52 -16.90 -27.43
C ILE A 2 -29.88 -15.64 -26.87
N ARG A 3 -29.27 -15.78 -25.67
CA ARG A 3 -28.57 -14.69 -25.03
C ARG A 3 -27.10 -14.73 -25.42
N LEU A 4 -26.61 -13.67 -26.06
CA LEU A 4 -25.23 -13.51 -26.43
C LEU A 4 -24.48 -12.70 -25.36
N MET A 5 -23.23 -13.05 -25.09
CA MET A 5 -22.34 -12.27 -24.21
C MET A 5 -22.18 -10.83 -24.71
N LEU A 6 -22.15 -10.67 -26.04
CA LEU A 6 -22.25 -9.38 -26.72
C LEU A 6 -23.20 -9.56 -27.91
N ASN A 7 -24.32 -8.84 -27.90
CA ASN A 7 -25.38 -8.99 -28.89
C ASN A 7 -25.19 -7.99 -30.06
N THR A 8 -24.08 -8.13 -30.81
CA THR A 8 -23.82 -7.32 -32.01
C THR A 8 -24.28 -8.07 -33.28
N PRO A 9 -24.47 -7.35 -34.42
CA PRO A 9 -24.75 -7.99 -35.71
C PRO A 9 -23.74 -9.06 -36.08
N GLU A 10 -22.45 -8.81 -35.83
CA GLU A 10 -21.34 -9.72 -36.12
C GLU A 10 -21.45 -11.01 -35.28
N LYS A 11 -21.71 -10.87 -33.97
CA LYS A 11 -21.88 -12.03 -33.06
C LYS A 11 -23.12 -12.84 -33.37
N ARG A 12 -24.22 -12.20 -33.76
CA ARG A 12 -25.43 -12.88 -34.24
C ARG A 12 -25.15 -13.66 -35.53
N LYS A 13 -24.36 -13.08 -36.46
CA LYS A 13 -23.94 -13.73 -37.69
C LYS A 13 -23.02 -14.93 -37.39
N GLU A 14 -22.01 -14.73 -36.57
CA GLU A 14 -21.09 -15.79 -36.13
C GLU A 14 -21.84 -16.98 -35.51
N PHE A 15 -22.81 -16.71 -34.63
CA PHE A 15 -23.63 -17.77 -34.03
C PHE A 15 -24.41 -18.56 -35.09
N ARG A 16 -25.05 -17.86 -36.05
CA ARG A 16 -25.80 -18.49 -37.11
C ARG A 16 -24.91 -19.38 -38.00
N GLU A 17 -23.73 -18.92 -38.31
CA GLU A 17 -22.78 -19.65 -39.13
C GLU A 17 -22.20 -20.88 -38.45
N LYS A 18 -21.89 -20.78 -37.14
CA LYS A 18 -21.20 -21.86 -36.41
C LYS A 18 -22.16 -22.83 -35.73
N VAL A 19 -23.33 -22.41 -35.36
CA VAL A 19 -24.26 -23.25 -34.58
C VAL A 19 -25.46 -23.67 -35.41
N MET A 20 -26.30 -22.74 -35.79
CA MET A 20 -27.50 -22.99 -36.60
C MET A 20 -28.12 -21.67 -37.07
N ASP A 21 -28.56 -21.61 -38.30
CA ASP A 21 -29.35 -20.49 -38.81
C ASP A 21 -30.84 -20.79 -38.73
N SER A 22 -31.59 -19.96 -38.00
CA SER A 22 -33.03 -20.07 -37.91
C SER A 22 -33.64 -18.67 -37.75
N PRO A 23 -34.73 -18.37 -38.51
CA PRO A 23 -35.46 -17.09 -38.38
C PRO A 23 -36.21 -16.96 -37.05
N ALA A 24 -36.40 -18.10 -36.32
CA ALA A 24 -37.06 -18.09 -35.01
C ALA A 24 -36.16 -17.59 -33.87
N PHE A 25 -34.85 -17.44 -34.12
CA PHE A 25 -33.92 -17.01 -33.06
C PHE A 25 -34.10 -15.54 -32.72
N ARG A 26 -34.37 -15.28 -31.44
CA ARG A 26 -34.32 -13.96 -30.84
C ARG A 26 -33.04 -13.86 -30.02
N PHE A 27 -32.21 -12.90 -30.38
CA PHE A 27 -30.94 -12.65 -29.69
C PHE A 27 -31.09 -11.54 -28.64
N THR A 28 -30.59 -11.78 -27.45
CA THR A 28 -30.55 -10.83 -26.33
C THR A 28 -29.15 -10.73 -25.80
N GLY A 29 -28.85 -9.73 -24.98
CA GLY A 29 -27.56 -9.47 -24.38
C GLY A 29 -27.08 -8.04 -24.61
N PRO A 30 -25.96 -7.65 -24.02
CA PRO A 30 -25.40 -6.31 -24.18
C PRO A 30 -24.89 -6.10 -25.62
N GLU A 31 -25.23 -4.94 -26.21
CA GLU A 31 -24.85 -4.61 -27.60
C GLU A 31 -23.46 -3.93 -27.70
N LYS A 32 -22.98 -3.39 -26.60
CA LYS A 32 -21.72 -2.64 -26.54
C LYS A 32 -20.81 -3.15 -25.43
N ALA A 33 -19.52 -2.88 -25.58
CA ALA A 33 -18.57 -2.98 -24.47
C ALA A 33 -18.96 -2.00 -23.35
N ALA A 34 -18.56 -2.30 -22.11
CA ALA A 34 -18.86 -1.45 -20.97
C ALA A 34 -18.04 -0.15 -21.06
N GLU A 35 -18.70 0.98 -21.28
CA GLU A 35 -18.05 2.29 -21.42
C GLU A 35 -17.35 2.74 -20.13
N ASN A 36 -17.87 2.33 -18.98
CA ASN A 36 -17.39 2.76 -17.65
C ASN A 36 -16.44 1.75 -16.98
N ALA A 37 -15.87 0.85 -17.76
CA ALA A 37 -14.99 -0.20 -17.22
C ALA A 37 -13.79 0.34 -16.43
N MET A 38 -13.39 1.58 -16.68
CA MET A 38 -12.19 2.22 -16.10
C MET A 38 -12.53 3.33 -15.10
N VAL A 39 -13.81 3.63 -14.84
CA VAL A 39 -14.21 4.75 -14.00
C VAL A 39 -14.64 4.28 -12.61
N GLY A 40 -13.99 4.80 -11.60
CA GLY A 40 -14.23 4.51 -10.18
C GLY A 40 -12.95 4.14 -9.45
N GLY A 41 -12.95 4.23 -8.13
CA GLY A 41 -11.85 3.84 -7.26
C GLY A 41 -12.34 2.96 -6.12
N ASN A 42 -11.48 2.11 -5.62
CA ASN A 42 -11.80 1.25 -4.47
C ASN A 42 -11.73 1.98 -3.13
N ASP A 43 -11.16 3.17 -3.11
CA ASP A 43 -11.04 4.03 -1.94
C ASP A 43 -11.19 5.50 -2.37
N THR A 44 -12.25 6.14 -1.91
CA THR A 44 -12.57 7.51 -2.30
C THR A 44 -13.28 8.23 -1.17
N ARG A 45 -12.76 9.38 -0.74
CA ARG A 45 -13.35 10.22 0.32
C ARG A 45 -13.58 9.47 1.65
N GLY A 46 -12.68 8.55 2.02
CA GLY A 46 -12.83 7.74 3.22
C GLY A 46 -13.86 6.61 3.08
N ILE A 47 -14.35 6.33 1.88
CA ILE A 47 -15.20 5.18 1.60
C ILE A 47 -14.38 4.16 0.83
N SER A 48 -14.32 2.93 1.33
CA SER A 48 -13.58 1.83 0.71
C SER A 48 -14.51 0.70 0.33
N LEU A 49 -14.30 0.13 -0.86
CA LEU A 49 -15.05 -1.01 -1.37
C LEU A 49 -14.07 -2.12 -1.76
N ARG A 50 -14.24 -3.31 -1.18
CA ARG A 50 -13.33 -4.44 -1.40
C ARG A 50 -14.08 -5.75 -1.54
N PRO A 51 -13.60 -6.71 -2.36
CA PRO A 51 -14.15 -8.06 -2.37
C PRO A 51 -13.88 -8.74 -1.01
N GLU A 52 -14.80 -9.57 -0.53
CA GLU A 52 -14.61 -10.29 0.73
C GLU A 52 -13.51 -11.37 0.62
N TYR A 53 -13.39 -12.00 -0.56
CA TYR A 53 -12.39 -13.02 -0.83
C TYR A 53 -11.52 -12.64 -2.02
N THR A 54 -10.29 -13.13 -2.04
CA THR A 54 -9.32 -12.85 -3.11
C THR A 54 -9.73 -13.44 -4.45
N VAL A 55 -10.47 -14.56 -4.44
CA VAL A 55 -10.96 -15.26 -5.62
C VAL A 55 -12.30 -15.95 -5.31
N TYR A 56 -13.16 -16.04 -6.31
CA TYR A 56 -14.42 -16.75 -6.27
C TYR A 56 -14.49 -17.79 -7.39
N PRO A 57 -15.26 -18.90 -7.22
CA PRO A 57 -15.45 -19.86 -8.30
C PRO A 57 -16.30 -19.28 -9.43
N THR A 58 -16.06 -19.73 -10.66
CA THR A 58 -16.81 -19.29 -11.85
C THR A 58 -18.29 -19.65 -11.79
N ASP A 59 -18.65 -20.71 -11.08
CA ASP A 59 -20.02 -21.17 -10.87
C ASP A 59 -20.69 -20.54 -9.64
N ALA A 60 -20.01 -19.63 -8.93
CA ALA A 60 -20.60 -18.94 -7.78
C ALA A 60 -21.87 -18.17 -8.18
N GLU A 61 -22.94 -18.32 -7.41
CA GLU A 61 -24.16 -17.53 -7.61
C GLU A 61 -23.95 -16.06 -7.24
N LYS A 62 -23.05 -15.79 -6.29
CA LYS A 62 -22.79 -14.46 -5.74
C LYS A 62 -21.32 -14.27 -5.44
N ALA A 63 -20.88 -13.00 -5.52
CA ALA A 63 -19.66 -12.51 -4.91
C ALA A 63 -20.02 -11.48 -3.83
N SER A 64 -19.33 -11.52 -2.70
CA SER A 64 -19.56 -10.61 -1.57
C SER A 64 -18.51 -9.51 -1.54
N PHE A 65 -18.96 -8.30 -1.29
CA PHE A 65 -18.10 -7.09 -1.21
C PHE A 65 -18.36 -6.40 0.12
N ILE A 66 -17.33 -5.79 0.68
CA ILE A 66 -17.43 -5.07 1.94
C ILE A 66 -17.23 -3.59 1.65
N LEU A 67 -18.24 -2.80 2.01
CA LEU A 67 -18.23 -1.34 2.00
C LEU A 67 -17.84 -0.86 3.39
N TYR A 68 -16.74 -0.13 3.51
CA TYR A 68 -16.29 0.54 4.73
C TYR A 68 -16.55 2.03 4.61
N ASN A 69 -17.16 2.62 5.64
CA ASN A 69 -17.44 4.05 5.68
C ASN A 69 -16.62 4.75 6.77
N ASN A 70 -15.56 5.44 6.38
CA ASN A 70 -14.74 6.32 7.22
C ASN A 70 -14.77 7.76 6.70
N SER A 71 -15.88 8.17 6.04
CA SER A 71 -16.00 9.47 5.38
C SER A 71 -16.30 10.64 6.31
N GLY A 72 -16.65 10.36 7.58
CA GLY A 72 -17.18 11.35 8.50
C GLY A 72 -18.71 11.56 8.40
N ASP A 73 -19.33 11.13 7.28
CA ASP A 73 -20.75 11.27 7.00
C ASP A 73 -21.44 9.92 6.93
N LYS A 74 -22.78 9.93 6.96
CA LYS A 74 -23.56 8.74 6.60
C LYS A 74 -23.51 8.51 5.10
N VAL A 75 -23.30 7.27 4.69
CA VAL A 75 -23.29 6.84 3.29
C VAL A 75 -24.55 6.04 2.99
N TYR A 76 -25.20 6.40 1.89
CA TYR A 76 -26.36 5.67 1.36
C TYR A 76 -25.96 4.93 0.08
N TYR A 77 -26.46 3.70 -0.09
CA TYR A 77 -26.25 2.89 -1.26
C TYR A 77 -27.50 2.07 -1.58
N GLY A 78 -27.62 1.68 -2.83
CA GLY A 78 -28.72 0.84 -3.31
C GLY A 78 -28.28 -0.59 -3.58
N ARG A 79 -29.20 -1.36 -4.18
CA ARG A 79 -28.90 -2.65 -4.81
C ARG A 79 -28.61 -2.51 -6.30
N ASP A 80 -28.53 -1.28 -6.79
CA ASP A 80 -28.15 -1.01 -8.17
C ASP A 80 -26.61 -0.97 -8.26
N TYR A 81 -26.04 -2.05 -8.77
CA TYR A 81 -24.63 -2.18 -9.02
C TYR A 81 -24.39 -2.67 -10.45
N THR A 82 -23.22 -2.48 -10.96
CA THR A 82 -22.79 -2.98 -12.27
C THR A 82 -21.60 -3.92 -12.10
N ILE A 83 -21.58 -5.01 -12.85
CA ILE A 83 -20.40 -5.88 -12.95
C ILE A 83 -19.94 -5.87 -14.41
N THR A 84 -18.63 -5.75 -14.59
CA THR A 84 -17.99 -5.93 -15.89
C THR A 84 -16.94 -7.04 -15.78
N TYR A 85 -16.62 -7.68 -16.88
CA TYR A 85 -15.55 -8.68 -16.99
C TYR A 85 -14.63 -8.31 -18.15
N GLU A 86 -13.37 -8.69 -18.02
CA GLU A 86 -12.38 -8.57 -19.08
C GLU A 86 -12.45 -9.81 -19.96
N ASP A 87 -12.74 -9.62 -21.25
CA ASP A 87 -12.79 -10.74 -22.20
C ASP A 87 -11.38 -11.14 -22.66
N THR A 88 -11.32 -12.18 -23.50
CA THR A 88 -10.06 -12.71 -24.06
C THR A 88 -9.29 -11.70 -24.92
N ASP A 89 -9.96 -10.66 -25.40
CA ASP A 89 -9.35 -9.60 -26.20
C ASP A 89 -8.90 -8.40 -25.31
N GLY A 90 -9.03 -8.53 -23.99
CA GLY A 90 -8.72 -7.47 -23.02
C GLY A 90 -9.74 -6.35 -22.98
N VAL A 91 -10.93 -6.57 -23.54
CA VAL A 91 -12.02 -5.59 -23.57
C VAL A 91 -12.99 -5.83 -22.42
N TRP A 92 -13.30 -4.77 -21.67
CA TRP A 92 -14.27 -4.84 -20.58
C TRP A 92 -15.70 -4.84 -21.12
N ARG A 93 -16.49 -5.82 -20.69
CA ARG A 93 -17.87 -6.02 -21.11
C ARG A 93 -18.80 -6.10 -19.91
N GLY A 94 -20.02 -5.61 -20.07
CA GLY A 94 -21.05 -5.73 -19.03
C GLY A 94 -21.45 -7.18 -18.81
N LEU A 95 -21.53 -7.58 -17.54
CA LEU A 95 -22.05 -8.88 -17.17
C LEU A 95 -23.55 -8.93 -17.45
N PRO A 96 -24.05 -9.91 -18.24
CA PRO A 96 -25.48 -10.06 -18.47
C PRO A 96 -26.24 -10.32 -17.16
N THR A 97 -27.36 -9.64 -16.97
CA THR A 97 -28.20 -9.73 -15.76
C THR A 97 -29.67 -9.80 -16.15
N ASP A 98 -30.47 -10.51 -15.38
CA ASP A 98 -31.93 -10.57 -15.52
C ASP A 98 -32.66 -9.96 -14.31
N ARG A 99 -31.93 -9.24 -13.46
CA ARG A 99 -32.50 -8.66 -12.24
C ARG A 99 -33.45 -7.50 -12.50
N ILE A 100 -34.46 -7.40 -11.65
CA ILE A 100 -35.28 -6.21 -11.48
C ILE A 100 -34.62 -5.36 -10.38
N VAL A 101 -34.29 -4.13 -10.70
CA VAL A 101 -33.73 -3.18 -9.73
C VAL A 101 -34.87 -2.59 -8.91
N VAL A 102 -34.82 -2.78 -7.60
CA VAL A 102 -35.73 -2.12 -6.66
C VAL A 102 -34.98 -0.96 -6.01
N LEU A 103 -35.56 0.22 -6.09
CA LEU A 103 -34.97 1.45 -5.51
C LEU A 103 -35.15 1.42 -3.97
N ILE A 104 -34.25 0.76 -3.28
CA ILE A 104 -34.16 0.78 -1.83
C ILE A 104 -32.81 1.36 -1.46
N ALA A 105 -32.82 2.40 -0.61
CA ALA A 105 -31.61 2.96 -0.04
C ALA A 105 -31.28 2.29 1.30
N TYR A 106 -30.08 1.76 1.40
CA TYR A 106 -29.46 1.29 2.64
C TYR A 106 -28.52 2.35 3.17
N GLY A 107 -28.21 2.34 4.46
CA GLY A 107 -27.28 3.27 5.06
C GLY A 107 -26.13 2.55 5.79
N ALA A 108 -24.96 3.19 5.77
CA ALA A 108 -23.83 2.88 6.62
C ALA A 108 -23.41 4.15 7.36
N GLU A 109 -23.42 4.14 8.68
CA GLU A 109 -22.94 5.25 9.51
C GLU A 109 -21.41 5.33 9.43
N ASN A 110 -20.83 6.48 9.80
CA ASN A 110 -19.38 6.60 9.86
C ASN A 110 -18.78 5.59 10.84
N GLY A 111 -17.71 4.91 10.43
CA GLY A 111 -17.08 3.81 11.17
C GLY A 111 -17.73 2.44 10.96
N GLU A 112 -18.85 2.37 10.23
CA GLU A 112 -19.49 1.09 9.94
C GLU A 112 -18.96 0.44 8.66
N HIS A 113 -19.12 -0.88 8.57
CA HIS A 113 -18.98 -1.64 7.33
C HIS A 113 -20.25 -2.44 7.02
N LYS A 114 -20.52 -2.65 5.75
CA LYS A 114 -21.67 -3.39 5.25
C LYS A 114 -21.23 -4.40 4.18
N THR A 115 -21.75 -5.62 4.28
CA THR A 115 -21.56 -6.62 3.22
C THR A 115 -22.63 -6.46 2.15
N ILE A 116 -22.20 -6.48 0.91
CA ILE A 116 -23.03 -6.36 -0.29
C ILE A 116 -22.83 -7.58 -1.14
N ASP A 117 -23.90 -8.37 -1.29
CA ASP A 117 -23.88 -9.55 -2.15
C ASP A 117 -24.31 -9.17 -3.56
N ALA A 118 -23.45 -9.44 -4.53
CA ALA A 118 -23.72 -9.22 -5.94
C ALA A 118 -23.93 -10.56 -6.66
N SER A 119 -25.03 -10.72 -7.34
CA SER A 119 -25.33 -11.92 -8.13
C SER A 119 -24.48 -11.98 -9.40
N LEU A 120 -23.92 -13.13 -9.69
CA LEU A 120 -23.08 -13.41 -10.85
C LEU A 120 -23.84 -14.14 -11.99
N TYR A 121 -25.07 -14.55 -11.75
CA TYR A 121 -25.99 -15.16 -12.71
C TYR A 121 -25.42 -16.32 -13.54
N PRO A 122 -24.76 -17.33 -12.96
CA PRO A 122 -24.17 -18.45 -13.71
C PRO A 122 -25.23 -19.25 -14.48
N GLN A 123 -26.49 -19.21 -14.03
CA GLN A 123 -27.63 -19.84 -14.72
C GLN A 123 -28.06 -19.09 -15.99
N VAL A 124 -27.66 -17.81 -16.15
CA VAL A 124 -27.99 -16.98 -17.31
C VAL A 124 -26.92 -17.04 -18.38
N HIS A 125 -25.66 -17.10 -17.95
CA HIS A 125 -24.49 -17.23 -18.80
C HIS A 125 -23.37 -17.92 -18.01
N ALA A 126 -22.45 -18.60 -18.70
CA ALA A 126 -21.25 -19.13 -18.09
C ALA A 126 -20.27 -17.98 -17.79
N ASN A 127 -19.87 -17.84 -16.54
CA ASN A 127 -18.79 -16.94 -16.20
C ASN A 127 -17.45 -17.54 -16.61
N LEU A 128 -16.56 -16.73 -17.15
CA LEU A 128 -15.21 -17.13 -17.53
C LEU A 128 -14.23 -16.89 -16.38
N PRO A 129 -13.17 -17.70 -16.25
CA PRO A 129 -12.06 -17.36 -15.37
C PRO A 129 -11.42 -16.04 -15.80
N GLY A 130 -11.05 -15.18 -14.85
CA GLY A 130 -10.42 -13.91 -15.15
C GLY A 130 -10.81 -12.76 -14.24
N ARG A 131 -10.56 -11.55 -14.70
CA ARG A 131 -10.75 -10.31 -13.94
C ARG A 131 -12.14 -9.74 -14.16
N TYR A 132 -12.73 -9.32 -13.05
CA TYR A 132 -14.05 -8.69 -12.99
C TYR A 132 -13.97 -7.39 -12.23
N ARG A 133 -14.87 -6.45 -12.49
CA ARG A 133 -15.04 -5.20 -11.76
C ARG A 133 -16.47 -5.07 -11.25
N PHE A 134 -16.58 -4.75 -9.99
CA PHE A 134 -17.83 -4.42 -9.33
C PHE A 134 -17.91 -2.91 -9.10
N PHE A 135 -18.99 -2.29 -9.58
CA PHE A 135 -19.26 -0.87 -9.46
C PHE A 135 -20.46 -0.65 -8.56
N LEU A 136 -20.32 0.28 -7.61
CA LEU A 136 -21.38 0.69 -6.71
C LEU A 136 -21.44 2.21 -6.66
N ASP A 137 -22.62 2.77 -6.90
CA ASP A 137 -22.86 4.19 -6.69
C ASP A 137 -23.36 4.42 -5.26
N VAL A 138 -22.74 5.35 -4.55
CA VAL A 138 -23.08 5.72 -3.18
C VAL A 138 -23.31 7.22 -3.08
N THR A 139 -24.13 7.66 -2.12
CA THR A 139 -24.40 9.07 -1.84
C THR A 139 -23.95 9.40 -0.43
N LEU A 140 -23.12 10.43 -0.26
CA LEU A 140 -22.65 10.90 1.05
C LEU A 140 -23.61 11.96 1.60
N GLY A 141 -23.93 11.84 2.88
CA GLY A 141 -24.73 12.81 3.61
C GLY A 141 -26.18 12.84 3.16
N ASP A 142 -26.71 14.01 2.82
CA ASP A 142 -28.12 14.17 2.44
C ASP A 142 -28.39 13.71 1.02
N LEU A 143 -29.26 12.70 0.86
CA LEU A 143 -29.70 12.16 -0.43
C LEU A 143 -30.26 13.21 -1.41
N ARG A 144 -30.77 14.34 -0.88
CA ARG A 144 -31.34 15.41 -1.70
C ARG A 144 -30.27 16.29 -2.34
N ILE A 145 -29.06 16.30 -1.82
CA ILE A 145 -27.95 17.12 -2.33
C ILE A 145 -27.23 16.44 -3.51
N GLY A 146 -27.37 15.12 -3.64
CA GLY A 146 -26.80 14.38 -4.76
C GLY A 146 -25.26 14.31 -4.75
N ASN A 147 -24.64 14.24 -3.58
CA ASN A 147 -23.19 14.06 -3.45
C ASN A 147 -22.80 12.59 -3.73
N ASN A 148 -22.85 12.23 -5.01
CA ASN A 148 -22.66 10.86 -5.47
C ASN A 148 -21.19 10.56 -5.74
N VAL A 149 -20.79 9.36 -5.36
CA VAL A 149 -19.47 8.79 -5.61
C VAL A 149 -19.63 7.42 -6.23
N ARG A 150 -18.91 7.15 -7.31
CA ARG A 150 -18.84 5.81 -7.91
C ARG A 150 -17.60 5.10 -7.37
N LEU A 151 -17.84 4.00 -6.67
CA LEU A 151 -16.80 3.08 -6.21
C LEU A 151 -16.63 1.95 -7.22
N MET A 152 -15.40 1.46 -7.35
CA MET A 152 -15.06 0.31 -8.17
C MET A 152 -14.05 -0.55 -7.43
N THR A 153 -14.24 -1.86 -7.45
CA THR A 153 -13.22 -2.81 -6.99
C THR A 153 -13.09 -3.96 -7.98
N GLU A 154 -11.88 -4.46 -8.14
CA GLU A 154 -11.62 -5.64 -8.95
C GLU A 154 -11.72 -6.91 -8.10
N PHE A 155 -12.16 -7.99 -8.72
CA PHE A 155 -12.17 -9.33 -8.15
C PHE A 155 -11.90 -10.37 -9.23
N VAL A 156 -11.59 -11.60 -8.84
CA VAL A 156 -11.21 -12.67 -9.75
C VAL A 156 -12.20 -13.81 -9.65
N LEU A 157 -12.58 -14.36 -10.79
CA LEU A 157 -13.23 -15.66 -10.87
C LEU A 157 -12.25 -16.70 -11.40
N SER A 158 -12.27 -17.91 -10.84
CA SER A 158 -11.39 -19.00 -11.24
C SER A 158 -12.14 -20.33 -11.27
N ASP A 159 -11.68 -21.25 -12.10
CA ASP A 159 -12.07 -22.66 -12.12
C ASP A 159 -10.90 -23.57 -11.68
N ASP A 160 -9.74 -22.98 -11.37
CA ASP A 160 -8.58 -23.70 -10.85
C ASP A 160 -8.79 -24.11 -9.39
N LYS A 161 -8.88 -25.41 -9.14
CA LYS A 161 -9.08 -25.97 -7.80
C LYS A 161 -7.97 -25.63 -6.81
N GLN A 162 -6.74 -25.45 -7.28
CA GLN A 162 -5.62 -25.09 -6.40
C GLN A 162 -5.75 -23.63 -5.98
N GLU A 163 -6.06 -22.74 -6.91
CA GLU A 163 -6.28 -21.32 -6.62
C GLU A 163 -7.46 -21.13 -5.65
N LEU A 164 -8.58 -21.81 -5.90
CA LEU A 164 -9.75 -21.77 -5.04
C LEU A 164 -9.50 -22.36 -3.64
N ALA A 165 -8.68 -23.41 -3.52
CA ALA A 165 -8.29 -23.98 -2.23
C ALA A 165 -7.42 -23.03 -1.39
N HIS A 166 -6.72 -22.08 -2.02
CA HIS A 166 -5.92 -21.04 -1.38
C HIS A 166 -6.66 -19.70 -1.25
N ALA A 167 -7.94 -19.65 -1.63
CA ALA A 167 -8.75 -18.45 -1.47
C ALA A 167 -8.80 -18.00 -0.01
N THR A 168 -8.42 -16.77 0.25
CA THR A 168 -8.45 -16.18 1.58
C THR A 168 -9.34 -14.94 1.60
N LYS A 169 -9.72 -14.49 2.79
CA LYS A 169 -10.35 -13.19 2.93
C LYS A 169 -9.38 -12.10 2.50
N THR A 170 -9.88 -11.14 1.73
CA THR A 170 -9.09 -9.99 1.30
C THR A 170 -8.57 -9.25 2.53
N PRO A 171 -7.25 -8.98 2.63
CA PRO A 171 -6.69 -8.24 3.74
C PRO A 171 -7.34 -6.86 3.87
N ILE A 172 -7.70 -6.49 5.09
CA ILE A 172 -8.23 -5.17 5.40
C ILE A 172 -7.03 -4.24 5.68
N PRO A 173 -6.83 -3.17 4.91
CA PRO A 173 -5.78 -2.21 5.17
C PRO A 173 -5.88 -1.59 6.57
N GLU A 174 -4.74 -1.33 7.19
CA GLU A 174 -4.68 -0.81 8.56
C GLU A 174 -5.43 0.52 8.72
N TYR A 175 -5.37 1.41 7.73
CA TYR A 175 -6.07 2.69 7.77
C TYR A 175 -7.60 2.53 7.87
N ILE A 176 -8.17 1.51 7.24
CA ILE A 176 -9.60 1.19 7.36
C ILE A 176 -9.93 0.77 8.79
N LEU A 177 -9.09 -0.08 9.41
CA LEU A 177 -9.26 -0.49 10.80
C LEU A 177 -9.11 0.65 11.79
N GLN A 178 -8.29 1.65 11.45
CA GLN A 178 -8.12 2.87 12.25
C GLN A 178 -9.25 3.90 12.04
N GLY A 179 -10.15 3.68 11.07
CA GLY A 179 -11.26 4.58 10.80
C GLY A 179 -10.84 5.89 10.12
N ILE A 180 -9.70 5.91 9.42
CA ILE A 180 -9.16 7.07 8.72
C ILE A 180 -9.10 6.81 7.21
N SER A 181 -8.92 7.85 6.42
CA SER A 181 -8.69 7.72 4.97
C SER A 181 -7.27 7.22 4.68
N GLU A 182 -7.07 6.61 3.51
CA GLU A 182 -5.73 6.21 3.06
C GLU A 182 -4.75 7.38 3.05
N GLN A 183 -5.20 8.56 2.63
CA GLN A 183 -4.37 9.76 2.59
C GLN A 183 -3.92 10.20 3.98
N GLU A 184 -4.81 10.21 4.97
CA GLU A 184 -4.47 10.54 6.37
C GLU A 184 -3.48 9.53 6.95
N TYR A 185 -3.68 8.24 6.67
CA TYR A 185 -2.76 7.18 7.08
C TYR A 185 -1.36 7.36 6.51
N LEU A 186 -1.25 7.66 5.21
CA LEU A 186 0.04 7.90 4.57
C LEU A 186 0.76 9.12 5.17
N ILE A 187 0.03 10.21 5.42
CA ILE A 187 0.58 11.41 6.08
C ILE A 187 1.06 11.07 7.51
N GLN A 188 0.29 10.28 8.25
CA GLN A 188 0.68 9.85 9.59
C GLN A 188 1.95 8.99 9.56
N LYS A 189 2.02 8.01 8.65
CA LYS A 189 3.21 7.15 8.50
C LYS A 189 4.46 7.92 8.08
N GLU A 190 4.31 8.90 7.21
CA GLU A 190 5.42 9.78 6.83
C GLU A 190 5.94 10.58 8.02
N ARG A 191 5.05 11.14 8.85
CA ARG A 191 5.44 11.85 10.08
C ARG A 191 6.10 10.92 11.10
N GLU A 192 5.58 9.73 11.32
CA GLU A 192 6.17 8.72 12.21
C GLU A 192 7.60 8.37 11.76
N LEU A 193 7.79 8.12 10.47
CA LEU A 193 9.11 7.86 9.90
C LEU A 193 10.06 9.05 10.06
N GLU A 194 9.60 10.26 9.82
CA GLU A 194 10.42 11.47 10.02
C GLU A 194 10.85 11.63 11.48
N GLN A 195 9.91 11.45 12.41
CA GLN A 195 10.21 11.50 13.84
C GLN A 195 11.18 10.41 14.28
N GLU A 196 11.03 9.19 13.77
CA GLU A 196 11.98 8.09 14.03
C GLU A 196 13.39 8.44 13.54
N LEU A 197 13.50 8.94 12.31
CA LEU A 197 14.79 9.35 11.72
C LEU A 197 15.43 10.54 12.47
N GLU A 198 14.63 11.40 13.11
CA GLU A 198 15.14 12.52 13.90
C GLU A 198 15.67 12.12 15.27
N THR A 199 15.01 11.20 15.93
CA THR A 199 15.27 10.86 17.34
C THR A 199 16.16 9.65 17.52
N LYS A 200 16.06 8.67 16.65
CA LYS A 200 16.76 7.39 16.73
C LYS A 200 18.24 7.54 16.43
N VAL A 201 19.07 6.86 17.21
CA VAL A 201 20.51 6.67 16.93
C VAL A 201 20.68 5.31 16.24
N PHE A 202 21.16 5.34 15.01
CA PHE A 202 21.41 4.14 14.20
C PHE A 202 22.82 3.61 14.47
N VAL A 203 22.98 2.29 14.48
CA VAL A 203 24.29 1.63 14.62
C VAL A 203 24.86 1.26 13.25
N VAL A 204 23.99 0.91 12.32
CA VAL A 204 24.33 0.59 10.92
C VAL A 204 23.36 1.34 10.02
N VAL A 205 23.89 2.01 9.01
CA VAL A 205 23.14 2.79 8.02
C VAL A 205 23.67 2.51 6.62
N GLU A 206 22.89 2.87 5.59
CA GLU A 206 23.27 2.68 4.18
C GLU A 206 24.57 3.42 3.82
N GLN A 207 24.76 4.62 4.38
CA GLN A 207 25.99 5.39 4.26
C GLN A 207 26.48 5.74 5.67
N MET A 208 27.58 5.12 6.08
CA MET A 208 28.19 5.40 7.39
C MET A 208 28.76 6.83 7.44
N PRO A 209 28.81 7.45 8.64
CA PRO A 209 29.48 8.71 8.83
C PRO A 209 30.95 8.66 8.39
N GLU A 210 31.45 9.75 7.85
CA GLU A 210 32.83 9.82 7.36
C GLU A 210 33.53 11.06 7.91
N PHE A 211 34.82 10.92 8.30
CA PHE A 211 35.66 12.04 8.68
C PHE A 211 35.87 12.96 7.47
N PRO A 212 35.73 14.31 7.62
CA PRO A 212 35.60 15.21 6.47
C PRO A 212 36.85 15.27 5.59
N ASP A 213 38.01 15.22 6.19
CA ASP A 213 39.29 15.41 5.50
C ASP A 213 40.01 14.07 5.27
N GLY A 214 39.64 13.38 4.18
CA GLY A 214 40.32 12.15 3.77
C GLY A 214 39.78 10.88 4.43
N GLY A 215 38.57 10.89 5.00
CA GLY A 215 37.91 9.70 5.55
C GLY A 215 38.73 9.03 6.67
N GLN A 216 38.78 7.68 6.67
CA GLN A 216 39.50 6.94 7.70
C GLN A 216 41.00 7.25 7.79
N PRO A 217 41.75 7.38 6.68
CA PRO A 217 43.15 7.82 6.73
C PRO A 217 43.35 9.20 7.35
N GLY A 218 42.48 10.17 6.98
CA GLY A 218 42.51 11.51 7.56
C GLY A 218 42.22 11.53 9.06
N MET A 219 41.27 10.70 9.49
CA MET A 219 40.97 10.52 10.92
C MET A 219 42.18 9.99 11.69
N LEU A 220 42.86 8.96 11.18
CA LEU A 220 44.07 8.40 11.83
C LEU A 220 45.17 9.45 11.95
N ALA A 221 45.43 10.20 10.88
CA ALA A 221 46.41 11.27 10.92
C ALA A 221 46.03 12.39 11.93
N PHE A 222 44.73 12.73 12.00
CA PHE A 222 44.24 13.65 13.03
C PHE A 222 44.49 13.12 14.46
N LEU A 223 44.14 11.87 14.71
CA LEU A 223 44.34 11.24 16.02
C LEU A 223 45.82 11.26 16.44
N GLU A 224 46.72 10.85 15.56
CA GLU A 224 48.15 10.85 15.80
C GLU A 224 48.71 12.24 16.16
N ASN A 225 48.26 13.27 15.45
CA ASN A 225 48.71 14.64 15.66
C ASN A 225 48.05 15.31 16.88
N ALA A 226 46.88 14.86 17.30
CA ALA A 226 46.12 15.47 18.39
C ALA A 226 46.58 15.03 19.80
N VAL A 227 47.37 13.95 19.92
CA VAL A 227 47.93 13.49 21.23
C VAL A 227 48.84 14.55 21.79
N SER A 228 48.62 14.97 23.05
CA SER A 228 49.42 15.98 23.73
C SER A 228 50.87 15.49 23.99
N GLU A 229 51.80 16.41 24.02
CA GLU A 229 53.20 16.11 24.36
C GLU A 229 53.36 15.56 25.78
N GLU A 230 52.51 15.99 26.71
CA GLU A 230 52.45 15.50 28.08
C GLU A 230 52.16 14.00 28.13
N VAL A 231 51.17 13.53 27.36
CA VAL A 231 50.83 12.11 27.27
C VAL A 231 51.93 11.34 26.56
N ARG A 232 52.50 11.85 25.47
CA ARG A 232 53.61 11.24 24.74
C ARG A 232 54.85 11.06 25.67
N ALA A 233 55.13 12.07 26.48
CA ALA A 233 56.27 12.04 27.41
C ALA A 233 56.11 10.97 28.52
N THR A 234 54.92 10.49 28.83
CA THR A 234 54.70 9.42 29.81
C THR A 234 55.20 8.06 29.32
N GLY A 235 55.35 7.87 28.02
CA GLY A 235 55.68 6.56 27.42
C GLY A 235 54.62 5.47 27.65
N LYS A 236 53.42 5.86 28.12
CA LYS A 236 52.30 4.92 28.33
C LYS A 236 51.62 4.61 27.01
N GLU A 237 51.27 3.36 26.81
CA GLU A 237 50.51 2.88 25.67
C GLU A 237 49.28 2.11 26.13
N ASP A 238 48.10 2.47 25.58
CA ASP A 238 46.88 1.71 25.77
C ASP A 238 46.09 1.69 24.45
N ARG A 239 45.30 0.64 24.30
CA ARG A 239 44.32 0.54 23.25
C ARG A 239 42.95 0.92 23.83
N ILE A 240 42.48 2.10 23.48
CA ILE A 240 41.19 2.59 23.94
C ILE A 240 40.18 2.46 22.78
N THR A 241 39.05 1.82 23.07
CA THR A 241 37.93 1.77 22.14
C THR A 241 36.87 2.73 22.63
N LEU A 242 36.48 3.66 21.77
CA LEU A 242 35.46 4.66 22.06
C LEU A 242 34.28 4.50 21.09
N SER A 243 33.14 4.90 21.55
CA SER A 243 32.00 5.18 20.68
C SER A 243 31.52 6.61 20.89
N PHE A 244 30.96 7.17 19.85
CA PHE A 244 30.29 8.47 19.87
C PHE A 244 29.16 8.51 18.86
N VAL A 245 28.27 9.47 18.97
CA VAL A 245 27.21 9.69 18.00
C VAL A 245 27.61 10.85 17.09
N VAL A 246 27.58 10.61 15.80
CA VAL A 246 27.65 11.66 14.78
C VAL A 246 26.23 12.19 14.60
N GLU A 247 26.01 13.41 15.01
CA GLU A 247 24.73 14.12 14.90
C GLU A 247 24.41 14.48 13.45
N ARG A 248 23.18 14.87 13.18
CA ARG A 248 22.73 15.27 11.83
C ARG A 248 23.48 16.48 11.26
N ASP A 249 24.01 17.35 12.12
CA ASP A 249 24.82 18.50 11.71
C ASP A 249 26.33 18.17 11.64
N GLY A 250 26.69 16.91 11.84
CA GLY A 250 28.07 16.41 11.86
C GLY A 250 28.81 16.60 13.18
N SER A 251 28.21 17.24 14.17
CA SER A 251 28.80 17.35 15.50
C SER A 251 28.83 15.98 16.23
N LEU A 252 29.74 15.84 17.19
CA LEU A 252 29.89 14.60 17.94
C LEU A 252 29.29 14.74 19.34
N SER A 253 28.50 13.74 19.73
CA SER A 253 27.87 13.65 21.05
C SER A 253 28.01 12.25 21.66
N ASN A 254 27.55 12.04 22.88
CA ASN A 254 27.52 10.77 23.57
C ASN A 254 28.81 9.96 23.45
N ILE A 255 29.95 10.63 23.81
CA ILE A 255 31.28 10.01 23.76
C ILE A 255 31.38 9.07 24.94
N GLU A 256 31.62 7.78 24.70
CA GLU A 256 31.71 6.71 25.70
C GLU A 256 32.94 5.88 25.47
N ILE A 257 33.64 5.54 26.55
CA ILE A 257 34.74 4.56 26.51
C ILE A 257 34.13 3.17 26.64
N LEU A 258 34.29 2.36 25.60
CA LEU A 258 33.82 0.98 25.59
C LEU A 258 34.84 -0.01 26.16
N ARG A 259 36.14 0.27 25.96
CA ARG A 259 37.23 -0.57 26.43
C ARG A 259 38.49 0.27 26.66
N SER A 260 39.13 0.08 27.82
CA SER A 260 40.44 0.59 28.16
C SER A 260 41.11 -0.34 29.20
N LYS A 261 42.40 -0.10 29.52
CA LYS A 261 43.08 -0.74 30.67
C LYS A 261 42.84 0.01 31.98
N GLY A 262 42.11 1.15 31.95
CA GLY A 262 41.76 1.93 33.13
C GLY A 262 42.75 3.04 33.50
N ASP A 263 43.66 3.41 32.60
CA ASP A 263 44.49 4.62 32.80
C ASP A 263 43.69 5.87 32.51
N LYS A 264 43.26 6.53 33.58
CA LYS A 264 42.34 7.70 33.48
C LYS A 264 42.96 8.86 32.70
N GLN A 265 44.26 9.07 32.74
CA GLN A 265 44.90 10.13 31.98
C GLN A 265 44.81 9.88 30.48
N LEU A 266 44.96 8.64 30.03
CA LEU A 266 44.80 8.25 28.64
C LEU A 266 43.33 8.32 28.20
N GLU A 267 42.42 7.92 29.08
CA GLU A 267 40.96 8.00 28.81
C GLU A 267 40.48 9.44 28.64
N ASP A 268 40.90 10.34 29.55
CA ASP A 268 40.54 11.77 29.49
C ASP A 268 41.14 12.42 28.24
N GLU A 269 42.35 12.05 27.85
CA GLU A 269 43.01 12.50 26.62
C GLU A 269 42.25 12.02 25.37
N ALA A 270 41.86 10.77 25.31
CA ALA A 270 41.09 10.23 24.21
C ALA A 270 39.76 10.98 24.03
N ILE A 271 39.03 11.20 25.12
CA ILE A 271 37.78 11.99 25.08
C ILE A 271 38.07 13.42 24.62
N ARG A 272 39.16 14.05 25.08
CA ARG A 272 39.58 15.40 24.68
C ARG A 272 39.85 15.47 23.17
N ILE A 273 40.50 14.49 22.61
CA ILE A 273 40.80 14.41 21.17
C ILE A 273 39.52 14.31 20.37
N ILE A 274 38.58 13.40 20.74
CA ILE A 274 37.31 13.26 20.04
C ILE A 274 36.53 14.57 20.05
N ARG A 275 36.49 15.27 21.19
CA ARG A 275 35.81 16.58 21.32
C ARG A 275 36.39 17.70 20.43
N LYS A 276 37.66 17.53 20.00
CA LYS A 276 38.35 18.50 19.10
C LYS A 276 38.24 18.14 17.62
N MET A 277 37.65 16.99 17.31
CA MET A 277 37.44 16.62 15.91
C MET A 277 36.56 17.63 15.19
N PRO A 278 36.82 17.88 13.90
CA PRO A 278 35.92 18.68 13.07
C PRO A 278 34.57 18.02 12.93
N LYS A 279 33.60 18.76 12.38
CA LYS A 279 32.30 18.17 12.04
C LYS A 279 32.46 17.11 10.96
N TRP A 280 31.88 15.96 11.20
CA TRP A 280 31.87 14.81 10.29
C TRP A 280 30.82 14.95 9.19
N ASN A 281 31.00 14.26 8.09
CA ASN A 281 29.94 13.98 7.14
C ASN A 281 28.98 13.00 7.79
N PRO A 282 27.69 13.36 8.06
CA PRO A 282 26.80 12.51 8.82
C PRO A 282 26.35 11.28 8.03
N GLY A 283 25.93 10.23 8.75
CA GLY A 283 25.36 9.04 8.14
C GLY A 283 24.03 9.30 7.45
N LYS A 284 23.68 8.42 6.50
CA LYS A 284 22.39 8.51 5.77
C LYS A 284 21.69 7.16 5.76
N GLN A 285 20.36 7.24 5.92
CA GLN A 285 19.43 6.13 5.82
C GLN A 285 18.22 6.57 4.97
N HIS A 286 17.82 5.78 3.96
CA HIS A 286 16.77 6.15 3.00
C HIS A 286 16.97 7.54 2.38
N GLY A 287 18.24 7.89 2.09
CA GLY A 287 18.61 9.19 1.53
C GLY A 287 18.53 10.37 2.52
N LYS A 288 18.03 10.18 3.74
CA LYS A 288 17.93 11.20 4.78
C LYS A 288 19.11 11.13 5.75
N ILE A 289 19.58 12.29 6.21
CA ILE A 289 20.65 12.42 7.22
C ILE A 289 20.10 11.95 8.58
N VAL A 290 20.85 11.05 9.25
CA VAL A 290 20.46 10.45 10.53
C VAL A 290 21.58 10.50 11.56
N ARG A 291 21.20 10.41 12.83
CA ARG A 291 22.12 10.27 13.96
C ARG A 291 22.74 8.87 13.95
N THR A 292 24.04 8.76 13.92
CA THR A 292 24.71 7.45 13.76
C THR A 292 25.77 7.22 14.81
N LYS A 293 25.73 6.08 15.51
CA LYS A 293 26.78 5.66 16.43
C LYS A 293 27.99 5.18 15.63
N TYR A 294 29.16 5.72 15.95
CA TYR A 294 30.43 5.33 15.36
C TYR A 294 31.36 4.80 16.45
N THR A 295 32.23 3.84 16.10
CA THR A 295 33.19 3.23 17.05
C THR A 295 34.57 3.22 16.44
N ILE A 296 35.56 3.63 17.21
CA ILE A 296 36.97 3.65 16.83
C ILE A 296 37.83 2.94 17.87
#